data_90f2cb1d4a68ae7c6cab48fd7fbbeff2
#
_entry.id   90f2cb1d4a68ae7c6cab48fd7fbbeff2
#
_cell.length_a   1.000
_cell.length_b   1.000
_cell.length_c   1.000
_cell.angle_alpha   90.00
_cell.angle_beta   90.00
_cell.angle_gamma   90.00
#
_symmetry.space_group_name_H-M   'P 1'
#
loop_
_entity.id
_entity.type
_entity.pdbx_description
1 polymer ?
#
loop_
_entity_poly.entity_id
_entity_poly.type
_entity_poly.pdbx_seq_one_letter_code
_entity_poly.pdbx_strand_id
1 'polypeptide(L)'
;AALESLKYARPPRTAVLADMLELGDDGPDYHREVGRHLSDLGIERVIAVGELSAHISDNCTSHALHFANTDQLLADCPDFFQDETILVKGSRGMQLDRFVTSMTASTGEATC
;
A
#
# COMPACT_ATOMS: atom_id res chain seq x y z
N ALA A 1 -3.26 0.40 -15.34
CA ALA A 1 -3.29 -0.13 -14.00
C ALA A 1 -3.27 0.99 -12.95
N ALA A 2 -3.83 0.70 -11.77
CA ALA A 2 -3.95 1.70 -10.70
C ALA A 2 -2.62 2.27 -10.24
N LEU A 3 -1.56 1.46 -10.20
CA LEU A 3 -0.25 1.91 -9.75
C LEU A 3 0.35 2.98 -10.65
N GLU A 4 0.09 2.92 -11.94
CA GLU A 4 0.63 3.88 -12.89
C GLU A 4 0.05 5.28 -12.71
N SER A 5 -1.13 5.40 -12.13
CA SER A 5 -1.73 6.70 -11.86
C SER A 5 -0.89 7.51 -10.87
N LEU A 6 -0.12 6.85 -10.00
CA LEU A 6 0.75 7.51 -9.05
C LEU A 6 1.91 8.25 -9.73
N LYS A 7 2.28 7.86 -10.95
CA LYS A 7 3.34 8.52 -11.70
C LYS A 7 3.03 10.01 -11.92
N TYR A 8 1.75 10.33 -12.09
CA TYR A 8 1.30 11.68 -12.36
C TYR A 8 0.75 12.39 -11.13
N ALA A 9 0.76 11.72 -9.98
CA ALA A 9 0.26 12.30 -8.75
C ALA A 9 1.30 13.26 -8.14
N ARG A 10 0.81 14.20 -7.33
CA ARG A 10 1.67 15.15 -6.63
C ARG A 10 2.43 14.47 -5.49
N PRO A 11 3.77 14.59 -5.43
CA PRO A 11 4.52 14.10 -4.27
C PRO A 11 4.19 14.91 -3.00
N PRO A 12 4.32 14.32 -1.81
CA PRO A 12 4.75 12.94 -1.56
C PRO A 12 3.65 11.93 -1.87
N ARG A 13 4.05 10.72 -2.27
CA ARG A 13 3.12 9.67 -2.67
C ARG A 13 3.38 8.41 -1.85
N THR A 14 2.29 7.78 -1.41
CA THR A 14 2.36 6.52 -0.64
C THR A 14 1.44 5.50 -1.27
N ALA A 15 1.93 4.28 -1.44
CA ALA A 15 1.11 3.14 -1.84
C ALA A 15 0.89 2.24 -0.63
N VAL A 16 -0.36 2.03 -0.24
CA VAL A 16 -0.75 1.09 0.81
C VAL A 16 -1.33 -0.13 0.12
N LEU A 17 -0.59 -1.22 0.14
CA LEU A 17 -0.93 -2.42 -0.62
C LEU A 17 -1.08 -3.62 0.31
N ALA A 18 -2.18 -4.35 0.16
CA ALA A 18 -2.42 -5.58 0.89
C ALA A 18 -2.41 -6.77 -0.06
N ASP A 19 -2.43 -7.98 0.52
CA ASP A 19 -2.39 -9.21 -0.26
C ASP A 19 -3.51 -9.29 -1.29
N MET A 20 -3.16 -9.73 -2.48
CA MET A 20 -4.12 -10.12 -3.52
C MET A 20 -4.36 -11.61 -3.33
N LEU A 21 -5.44 -11.95 -2.65
CA LEU A 21 -5.68 -13.31 -2.20
C LEU A 21 -6.16 -14.28 -3.29
N GLU A 22 -6.71 -13.74 -4.36
CA GLU A 22 -7.31 -14.52 -5.44
C GLU A 22 -6.33 -15.07 -6.47
N LEU A 23 -5.03 -14.83 -6.30
CA LEU A 23 -4.02 -15.19 -7.31
C LEU A 23 -3.47 -16.60 -7.16
N GLY A 24 -3.74 -17.29 -6.06
CA GLY A 24 -3.24 -18.65 -5.84
C GLY A 24 -1.73 -18.73 -5.90
N ASP A 25 -1.21 -19.70 -6.68
CA ASP A 25 0.24 -19.96 -6.77
C ASP A 25 1.02 -18.80 -7.41
N ASP A 26 0.36 -17.94 -8.15
CA ASP A 26 1.00 -16.78 -8.78
C ASP A 26 1.15 -15.60 -7.83
N GLY A 27 0.59 -15.70 -6.63
CA GLY A 27 0.59 -14.62 -5.64
C GLY A 27 1.96 -14.05 -5.34
N PRO A 28 2.94 -14.89 -4.93
CA PRO A 28 4.28 -14.38 -4.60
C PRO A 28 4.95 -13.66 -5.75
N ASP A 29 4.90 -14.20 -6.96
CA ASP A 29 5.51 -13.60 -8.13
C ASP A 29 4.85 -12.26 -8.48
N TYR A 30 3.53 -12.21 -8.41
CA TYR A 30 2.79 -10.97 -8.66
C TYR A 30 3.23 -9.88 -7.67
N HIS A 31 3.34 -10.23 -6.40
CA HIS A 31 3.72 -9.24 -5.38
C HIS A 31 5.16 -8.77 -5.57
N ARG A 32 6.07 -9.64 -5.99
CA ARG A 32 7.45 -9.23 -6.34
C ARG A 32 7.47 -8.23 -7.49
N GLU A 33 6.68 -8.50 -8.53
CA GLU A 33 6.58 -7.60 -9.69
C GLU A 33 6.02 -6.24 -9.30
N VAL A 34 5.04 -6.22 -8.41
CA VAL A 34 4.47 -4.97 -7.91
C VAL A 34 5.55 -4.16 -7.19
N GLY A 35 6.37 -4.81 -6.37
CA GLY A 35 7.48 -4.14 -5.67
C GLY A 35 8.46 -3.50 -6.63
N ARG A 36 8.86 -4.22 -7.67
CA ARG A 36 9.76 -3.70 -8.70
C ARG A 36 9.15 -2.53 -9.44
N HIS A 37 7.87 -2.65 -9.79
CA HIS A 37 7.16 -1.59 -10.49
C HIS A 37 7.08 -0.30 -9.68
N LEU A 38 6.82 -0.42 -8.39
CA LEU A 38 6.80 0.74 -7.48
C LEU A 38 8.15 1.43 -7.42
N SER A 39 9.24 0.65 -7.42
CA SER A 39 10.59 1.21 -7.47
C SER A 39 10.84 1.97 -8.76
N ASP A 40 10.40 1.42 -9.88
CA ASP A 40 10.53 2.06 -11.19
C ASP A 40 9.75 3.36 -11.27
N LEU A 41 8.60 3.43 -10.60
CA LEU A 41 7.78 4.65 -10.54
C LEU A 41 8.33 5.70 -9.59
N GLY A 42 9.29 5.34 -8.74
CA GLY A 42 9.88 6.26 -7.79
C GLY A 42 8.95 6.70 -6.67
N ILE A 43 8.04 5.81 -6.23
CA ILE A 43 7.10 6.11 -5.16
C ILE A 43 7.86 6.33 -3.86
N GLU A 44 7.57 7.42 -3.14
CA GLU A 44 8.32 7.82 -1.95
C GLU A 44 8.21 6.84 -0.80
N ARG A 45 6.99 6.29 -0.57
CA ARG A 45 6.77 5.35 0.53
C ARG A 45 5.83 4.23 0.12
N VAL A 46 6.11 3.02 0.59
CA VAL A 46 5.28 1.84 0.35
C VAL A 46 4.94 1.21 1.69
N ILE A 47 3.67 0.93 1.92
CA ILE A 47 3.20 0.22 3.10
C ILE A 47 2.59 -1.09 2.62
N ALA A 48 3.21 -2.20 2.97
CA ALA A 48 2.77 -3.54 2.56
C ALA A 48 2.10 -4.24 3.74
N VAL A 49 0.92 -4.78 3.53
CA VAL A 49 0.11 -5.39 4.59
C VAL A 49 -0.24 -6.83 4.20
N GLY A 50 0.19 -7.78 5.02
CA GLY A 50 -0.11 -9.18 4.83
C GLY A 50 1.12 -10.02 4.51
N GLU A 51 0.93 -11.32 4.50
CA GLU A 51 2.01 -12.28 4.32
C GLU A 51 2.61 -12.22 2.90
N LEU A 52 1.76 -12.19 1.87
CA LEU A 52 2.21 -12.09 0.49
C LEU A 52 2.85 -10.74 0.20
N SER A 53 2.36 -9.70 0.82
CA SER A 53 2.84 -8.33 0.59
C SER A 53 4.27 -8.12 1.10
N ALA A 54 4.81 -9.04 1.90
CA ALA A 54 6.22 -9.01 2.25
C ALA A 54 7.11 -9.05 1.01
N HIS A 55 6.65 -9.74 -0.05
CA HIS A 55 7.38 -9.78 -1.32
C HIS A 55 7.44 -8.42 -2.01
N ILE A 56 6.44 -7.56 -1.76
CA ILE A 56 6.46 -6.20 -2.28
C ILE A 56 7.56 -5.40 -1.60
N SER A 57 7.58 -5.38 -0.27
CA SER A 57 8.58 -4.61 0.48
C SER A 57 9.99 -5.12 0.26
N ASP A 58 10.17 -6.44 0.12
CA ASP A 58 11.48 -7.05 -0.10
C ASP A 58 12.06 -6.71 -1.47
N ASN A 59 11.23 -6.35 -2.44
CA ASN A 59 11.65 -6.07 -3.81
C ASN A 59 11.50 -4.60 -4.20
N CYS A 60 11.28 -3.74 -3.24
CA CYS A 60 11.07 -2.32 -3.46
C CYS A 60 12.25 -1.53 -2.89
N THR A 61 12.77 -0.58 -3.67
CA THR A 61 13.85 0.30 -3.22
C THR A 61 13.34 1.56 -2.53
N SER A 62 12.03 1.81 -2.56
CA SER A 62 11.41 2.91 -1.85
C SER A 62 11.47 2.67 -0.34
N HIS A 63 11.15 3.72 0.45
CA HIS A 63 10.98 3.52 1.89
C HIS A 63 9.78 2.60 2.13
N ALA A 64 10.05 1.36 2.50
CA ALA A 64 9.02 0.33 2.62
C ALA A 64 8.81 -0.09 4.07
N LEU A 65 7.54 -0.14 4.48
CA LEU A 65 7.10 -0.66 5.77
C LEU A 65 6.25 -1.91 5.53
N HIS A 66 6.30 -2.85 6.45
CA HIS A 66 5.50 -4.07 6.35
C HIS A 66 4.75 -4.34 7.64
N PHE A 67 3.47 -4.67 7.52
CA PHE A 67 2.63 -5.09 8.64
C PHE A 67 2.04 -6.46 8.33
N ALA A 68 1.90 -7.30 9.35
CA ALA A 68 1.39 -8.65 9.18
C ALA A 68 -0.08 -8.69 8.74
N ASN A 69 -0.87 -7.73 9.20
CA ASN A 69 -2.30 -7.65 8.89
C ASN A 69 -2.80 -6.21 9.08
N THR A 70 -4.07 -6.00 8.74
CA THR A 70 -4.68 -4.67 8.86
C THR A 70 -4.79 -4.20 10.30
N ASP A 71 -5.02 -5.10 11.25
CA ASP A 71 -5.07 -4.73 12.67
C ASP A 71 -3.73 -4.13 13.12
N GLN A 72 -2.63 -4.71 12.70
CA GLN A 72 -1.30 -4.19 13.02
C GLN A 72 -1.06 -2.84 12.35
N LEU A 73 -1.49 -2.68 11.11
CA LEU A 73 -1.41 -1.39 10.42
C LEU A 73 -2.16 -0.31 11.20
N LEU A 74 -3.36 -0.61 11.67
CA LEU A 74 -4.17 0.35 12.43
C LEU A 74 -3.55 0.71 13.77
N ALA A 75 -2.91 -0.27 14.43
CA ALA A 75 -2.28 -0.05 15.73
C ALA A 75 -1.01 0.80 15.63
N ASP A 76 -0.23 0.59 14.57
CA ASP A 76 1.08 1.22 14.40
C ASP A 76 1.13 2.14 13.19
N CYS A 77 -0.01 2.68 12.79
CA CYS A 77 -0.14 3.48 11.58
C CYS A 77 0.87 4.65 11.57
N PRO A 78 1.69 4.75 10.52
CA PRO A 78 2.62 5.87 10.42
C PRO A 78 1.89 7.19 10.14
N ASP A 79 2.55 8.29 10.42
CA ASP A 79 2.01 9.60 10.14
C ASP A 79 2.03 9.89 8.63
N PHE A 80 1.01 10.59 8.17
CA PHE A 80 0.91 11.04 6.79
C PHE A 80 0.91 12.55 6.73
N PHE A 81 1.49 13.10 5.68
CA PHE A 81 1.44 14.53 5.42
C PHE A 81 0.06 14.93 4.94
N GLN A 82 -0.35 16.16 5.23
CA GLN A 82 -1.68 16.66 4.90
C GLN A 82 -2.03 16.56 3.41
N ASP A 83 -1.07 16.86 2.55
CA ASP A 83 -1.28 16.86 1.10
C ASP A 83 -0.72 15.61 0.42
N GLU A 84 -0.48 14.57 1.19
CA GLU A 84 0.06 13.33 0.65
C GLU A 84 -0.96 12.59 -0.20
N THR A 85 -0.51 12.10 -1.36
CA THR A 85 -1.34 11.24 -2.20
C THR A 85 -1.18 9.80 -1.72
N ILE A 86 -2.30 9.14 -1.42
CA ILE A 86 -2.29 7.78 -0.91
C ILE A 86 -3.13 6.88 -1.81
N LEU A 87 -2.49 5.88 -2.40
CA LEU A 87 -3.19 4.82 -3.13
C LEU A 87 -3.38 3.64 -2.20
N VAL A 88 -4.61 3.15 -2.08
CA VAL A 88 -4.94 1.99 -1.24
C VAL A 88 -5.48 0.89 -2.13
N LYS A 89 -4.85 -0.29 -2.11
CA LYS A 89 -5.26 -1.40 -2.97
C LYS A 89 -4.99 -2.75 -2.28
N GLY A 90 -5.96 -3.66 -2.38
CA GLY A 90 -5.84 -5.02 -1.84
C GLY A 90 -7.15 -5.77 -1.98
N SER A 91 -7.13 -7.07 -1.73
CA SER A 91 -8.34 -7.90 -1.74
C SER A 91 -9.26 -7.52 -0.59
N ARG A 92 -10.56 -7.67 -0.78
CA ARG A 92 -11.57 -7.36 0.25
C ARG A 92 -11.32 -8.11 1.55
N GLY A 93 -10.82 -9.34 1.48
CA GLY A 93 -10.51 -10.14 2.65
C GLY A 93 -9.44 -9.52 3.56
N MET A 94 -8.66 -8.57 3.06
CA MET A 94 -7.66 -7.86 3.85
C MET A 94 -8.23 -6.66 4.61
N GLN A 95 -9.45 -6.25 4.30
CA GLN A 95 -10.19 -5.23 5.05
C GLN A 95 -9.48 -3.86 5.12
N LEU A 96 -8.81 -3.45 4.04
CA LEU A 96 -8.16 -2.14 4.00
C LEU A 96 -9.16 -0.98 4.06
N ASP A 97 -10.44 -1.23 3.82
CA ASP A 97 -11.49 -0.23 4.03
C ASP A 97 -11.48 0.29 5.47
N ARG A 98 -11.08 -0.53 6.44
CA ARG A 98 -10.92 -0.11 7.83
C ARG A 98 -9.84 0.95 7.97
N PHE A 99 -8.76 0.83 7.20
CA PHE A 99 -7.70 1.83 7.17
C PHE A 99 -8.20 3.14 6.58
N VAL A 100 -8.92 3.08 5.45
CA VAL A 100 -9.48 4.27 4.81
C VAL A 100 -10.45 4.98 5.76
N THR A 101 -11.31 4.23 6.44
CA THR A 101 -12.25 4.79 7.41
C THR A 101 -11.51 5.49 8.56
N SER A 102 -10.44 4.89 9.05
CA SER A 102 -9.63 5.47 10.12
C SER A 102 -9.01 6.78 9.68
N MET A 103 -8.46 6.85 8.47
CA MET A 103 -7.88 8.07 7.92
C MET A 103 -8.93 9.16 7.75
N THR A 104 -10.11 8.80 7.26
CA THR A 104 -11.21 9.74 7.06
C THR A 104 -11.68 10.30 8.40
N ALA A 105 -11.80 9.45 9.42
CA ALA A 105 -12.23 9.89 10.75
C ALA A 105 -11.24 10.87 11.39
N SER A 106 -9.94 10.69 11.11
CA SER A 106 -8.88 11.55 11.66
C SER A 106 -8.79 12.90 10.96
N THR A 107 -8.98 12.92 9.63
CA THR A 107 -8.73 14.11 8.80
C THR A 107 -10.00 14.76 8.27
N GLY A 108 -11.11 14.02 8.27
CA GLY A 108 -12.35 14.46 7.66
C GLY A 108 -12.35 14.32 6.14
N GLU A 109 -11.31 13.77 5.56
CA GLU A 109 -11.17 13.58 4.13
C GLU A 109 -10.68 12.19 3.79
N ALA A 110 -11.19 11.64 2.69
CA ALA A 110 -10.69 10.38 2.14
C ALA A 110 -9.96 10.67 0.85
N THR A 111 -8.72 10.16 0.76
CA THR A 111 -7.89 10.29 -0.44
C THR A 111 -7.42 8.90 -0.83
N CYS A 112 -8.03 8.29 -1.78
CA CYS A 112 -7.59 6.98 -2.25
C CYS A 112 -7.89 6.80 -3.73
#